data_ca1cc5b0bb8e85a2cf9e6627cc05705b
#
_entry.id   ca1cc5b0bb8e85a2cf9e6627cc05705b
#
_cell.length_a   1.000
_cell.length_b   1.000
_cell.length_c   1.000
_cell.angle_alpha   90.00
_cell.angle_beta   90.00
_cell.angle_gamma   90.00
#
_symmetry.space_group_name_H-M   'P 1'
#
loop_
_entity.id
_entity.type
_entity.pdbx_description
1 polymer ?
#
loop_
_entity_poly.entity_id
_entity_poly.type
_entity_poly.pdbx_seq_one_letter_code
_entity_poly.pdbx_strand_id
1 'polypeptide(L)'
;ASFTADIADERARIAAILDATAPDRLGVRVLIPRLRGLEDSSRHWSVWMTLDHLRIVHEAVGRVMRSLADGVAPGRAASTADVKPSATVDGGVALPYERSCDDILATIAATAATSSRARHAHPWFGPLDVRGWHALVGMHLGIHRRQVEAILART
;
A
#
# COMPACT_ATOMS: atom_id res chain seq x y z
N ALA A 1 6.80 15.32 11.59
CA ALA A 1 7.05 14.08 10.86
C ALA A 1 6.85 14.37 9.37
N SER A 2 7.66 13.75 8.52
CA SER A 2 7.55 13.82 7.06
C SER A 2 6.81 12.57 6.57
N PHE A 3 5.83 12.70 5.70
CA PHE A 3 5.13 11.55 5.11
C PHE A 3 6.10 10.54 4.46
N THR A 4 7.21 11.02 3.90
CA THR A 4 8.25 10.15 3.34
C THR A 4 8.99 9.35 4.43
N ALA A 5 9.27 9.96 5.58
CA ALA A 5 9.87 9.24 6.71
C ALA A 5 8.91 8.17 7.24
N ASP A 6 7.62 8.47 7.33
CA ASP A 6 6.59 7.51 7.76
C ASP A 6 6.55 6.28 6.84
N ILE A 7 6.72 6.47 5.51
CA ILE A 7 6.80 5.37 4.54
C ILE A 7 8.02 4.49 4.79
N ALA A 8 9.20 5.10 4.96
CA ALA A 8 10.44 4.38 5.20
C ALA A 8 10.39 3.58 6.51
N ASP A 9 9.84 4.19 7.57
CA ASP A 9 9.69 3.56 8.88
C ASP A 9 8.73 2.36 8.83
N GLU A 10 7.58 2.50 8.19
CA GLU A 10 6.60 1.41 8.08
C GLU A 10 7.13 0.27 7.20
N ARG A 11 7.84 0.57 6.09
CA ARG A 11 8.54 -0.42 5.28
C ARG A 11 9.55 -1.21 6.11
N ALA A 12 10.41 -0.52 6.87
CA ALA A 12 11.42 -1.16 7.71
C ALA A 12 10.80 -2.07 8.78
N ARG A 13 9.67 -1.65 9.38
CA ARG A 13 8.93 -2.47 10.34
C ARG A 13 8.34 -3.73 9.70
N ILE A 14 7.74 -3.62 8.50
CA ILE A 14 7.24 -4.78 7.76
C ILE A 14 8.39 -5.74 7.45
N ALA A 15 9.53 -5.25 6.94
CA ALA A 15 10.69 -6.07 6.65
C ALA A 15 11.19 -6.84 7.90
N ALA A 16 11.31 -6.15 9.04
CA ALA A 16 11.72 -6.77 10.29
C ALA A 16 10.74 -7.87 10.77
N ILE A 17 9.44 -7.68 10.56
CA ILE A 17 8.41 -8.69 10.87
C ILE A 17 8.59 -9.92 9.96
N LEU A 18 8.82 -9.71 8.67
CA LEU A 18 9.00 -10.82 7.72
C LEU A 18 10.26 -11.62 8.04
N ASP A 19 11.38 -10.95 8.32
CA ASP A 19 12.66 -11.57 8.66
C ASP A 19 12.60 -12.39 9.95
N ALA A 20 11.77 -11.97 10.92
CA ALA A 20 11.57 -12.65 12.19
C ALA A 20 10.54 -13.78 12.13
N THR A 21 9.86 -14.00 10.98
CA THR A 21 8.74 -14.94 10.87
C THR A 21 9.12 -16.17 10.06
N ALA A 22 8.79 -17.36 10.57
CA ALA A 22 8.97 -18.61 9.82
C ALA A 22 8.16 -18.59 8.51
N PRO A 23 8.77 -18.97 7.36
CA PRO A 23 8.15 -18.81 6.03
C PRO A 23 6.81 -19.53 5.85
N ASP A 24 6.60 -20.65 6.52
CA ASP A 24 5.37 -21.44 6.47
C ASP A 24 4.15 -20.73 7.08
N ARG A 25 4.37 -19.74 7.97
CA ARG A 25 3.32 -18.94 8.58
C ARG A 25 2.83 -17.81 7.65
N LEU A 26 3.67 -17.34 6.74
CA LEU A 26 3.40 -16.16 5.91
C LEU A 26 2.32 -16.41 4.85
N GLY A 27 2.12 -17.67 4.44
CA GLY A 27 1.08 -18.08 3.49
C GLY A 27 -0.27 -18.41 4.12
N VAL A 28 -0.33 -18.53 5.46
CA VAL A 28 -1.54 -18.97 6.16
C VAL A 28 -2.62 -17.88 6.16
N ARG A 29 -3.83 -18.23 5.76
CA ARG A 29 -5.00 -17.35 5.79
C ARG A 29 -5.79 -17.56 7.07
N VAL A 30 -5.98 -16.49 7.82
CA VAL A 30 -6.78 -16.49 9.05
C VAL A 30 -7.72 -15.30 9.09
N LEU A 31 -8.88 -15.46 9.71
CA LEU A 31 -9.79 -14.34 9.93
C LEU A 31 -9.31 -13.49 11.12
N ILE A 32 -8.94 -12.24 10.85
CA ILE A 32 -8.54 -11.29 11.89
C ILE A 32 -9.74 -10.44 12.37
N PRO A 33 -9.68 -9.83 13.57
CA PRO A 33 -10.66 -8.86 14.02
C PRO A 33 -10.73 -7.65 13.09
N ARG A 34 -11.78 -6.85 13.23
CA ARG A 34 -11.88 -5.57 12.54
C ARG A 34 -10.76 -4.63 12.99
N LEU A 35 -10.06 -4.04 12.02
CA LEU A 35 -9.07 -3.01 12.24
C LEU A 35 -9.56 -1.70 11.65
N ARG A 36 -9.33 -0.61 12.37
CA ARG A 36 -9.69 0.73 11.87
C ARG A 36 -8.94 1.05 10.58
N GLY A 37 -9.68 1.41 9.54
CA GLY A 37 -9.16 1.75 8.23
C GLY A 37 -8.94 0.54 7.30
N LEU A 38 -9.17 -0.69 7.78
CA LEU A 38 -9.10 -1.89 6.96
C LEU A 38 -10.48 -2.27 6.43
N GLU A 39 -10.58 -2.55 5.14
CA GLU A 39 -11.80 -3.06 4.52
C GLU A 39 -12.14 -4.47 5.03
N ASP A 40 -13.41 -4.74 5.36
CA ASP A 40 -13.84 -6.04 5.91
C ASP A 40 -13.50 -7.21 4.99
N SER A 41 -13.54 -7.02 3.67
CA SER A 41 -13.19 -8.05 2.68
C SER A 41 -11.71 -8.47 2.71
N SER A 42 -10.84 -7.66 3.34
CA SER A 42 -9.40 -7.92 3.48
C SER A 42 -9.02 -8.72 4.73
N ARG A 43 -9.97 -8.96 5.63
CA ARG A 43 -9.72 -9.58 6.94
C ARG A 43 -9.33 -11.05 6.90
N HIS A 44 -9.46 -11.72 5.76
CA HIS A 44 -9.11 -13.13 5.56
C HIS A 44 -7.97 -13.31 4.55
N TRP A 45 -7.01 -12.39 4.54
CA TRP A 45 -5.81 -12.50 3.73
C TRP A 45 -4.68 -13.19 4.49
N SER A 46 -3.70 -13.72 3.76
CA SER A 46 -2.39 -14.09 4.29
C SER A 46 -1.45 -12.88 4.28
N VAL A 47 -0.26 -13.04 4.87
CA VAL A 47 0.78 -12.00 4.78
C VAL A 47 1.18 -11.78 3.32
N TRP A 48 1.37 -12.84 2.52
CA TRP A 48 1.69 -12.70 1.08
C TRP A 48 0.63 -11.94 0.31
N MET A 49 -0.66 -12.19 0.58
CA MET A 49 -1.75 -11.42 -0.01
C MET A 49 -1.70 -9.95 0.40
N THR A 50 -1.33 -9.66 1.63
CA THR A 50 -1.19 -8.27 2.12
C THR A 50 -0.07 -7.55 1.38
N LEU A 51 1.08 -8.21 1.16
CA LEU A 51 2.19 -7.63 0.39
C LEU A 51 1.84 -7.43 -1.09
N ASP A 52 1.11 -8.37 -1.70
CA ASP A 52 0.66 -8.22 -3.09
C ASP A 52 -0.30 -7.04 -3.25
N HIS A 53 -1.23 -6.87 -2.31
CA HIS A 53 -2.10 -5.70 -2.27
C HIS A 53 -1.30 -4.39 -2.16
N LEU A 54 -0.33 -4.32 -1.24
CA LEU A 54 0.53 -3.15 -1.08
C LEU A 54 1.29 -2.82 -2.37
N ARG A 55 1.87 -3.84 -3.02
CA ARG A 55 2.54 -3.69 -4.32
C ARG A 55 1.60 -3.09 -5.38
N ILE A 56 0.41 -3.66 -5.54
CA ILE A 56 -0.58 -3.20 -6.52
C ILE A 56 -0.98 -1.75 -6.24
N VAL A 57 -1.18 -1.41 -4.96
CA VAL A 57 -1.53 -0.03 -4.54
C VAL A 57 -0.38 0.92 -4.82
N HIS A 58 0.88 0.58 -4.52
CA HIS A 58 2.03 1.44 -4.81
C HIS A 58 2.11 1.75 -6.30
N GLU A 59 1.96 0.74 -7.17
CA GLU A 59 1.96 0.93 -8.63
C GLU A 59 0.80 1.83 -9.09
N ALA A 60 -0.42 1.62 -8.55
CA ALA A 60 -1.59 2.41 -8.91
C ALA A 60 -1.44 3.87 -8.44
N VAL A 61 -1.05 4.09 -7.20
CA VAL A 61 -0.81 5.43 -6.63
C VAL A 61 0.31 6.15 -7.37
N GLY A 62 1.40 5.45 -7.71
CA GLY A 62 2.50 6.02 -8.49
C GLY A 62 2.05 6.51 -9.87
N ARG A 63 1.19 5.76 -10.57
CA ARG A 63 0.59 6.21 -11.84
C ARG A 63 -0.28 7.45 -11.66
N VAL A 64 -1.13 7.48 -10.63
CA VAL A 64 -1.98 8.63 -10.31
C VAL A 64 -1.11 9.87 -10.02
N MET A 65 -0.10 9.73 -9.16
CA MET A 65 0.77 10.86 -8.78
C MET A 65 1.50 11.45 -9.99
N ARG A 66 2.05 10.63 -10.88
CA ARG A 66 2.70 11.10 -12.11
C ARG A 66 1.71 11.85 -13.02
N SER A 67 0.54 11.26 -13.27
CA SER A 67 -0.50 11.89 -14.08
C SER A 67 -0.94 13.26 -13.52
N LEU A 68 -1.15 13.33 -12.20
CA LEU A 68 -1.51 14.59 -11.54
C LEU A 68 -0.37 15.61 -11.56
N ALA A 69 0.89 15.18 -11.45
CA ALA A 69 2.05 16.07 -11.56
C ALA A 69 2.16 16.71 -12.95
N ASP A 70 1.77 15.96 -13.99
CA ASP A 70 1.67 16.45 -15.38
C ASP A 70 0.40 17.30 -15.63
N GLY A 71 -0.40 17.56 -14.61
CA GLY A 71 -1.62 18.36 -14.72
C GLY A 71 -2.84 17.59 -15.24
N VAL A 72 -2.77 16.27 -15.37
CA VAL A 72 -3.81 15.43 -15.94
C VAL A 72 -4.48 14.59 -14.86
N ALA A 73 -5.79 14.74 -14.67
CA ALA A 73 -6.56 13.83 -13.81
C ALA A 73 -6.85 12.52 -14.57
N PRO A 74 -6.60 11.33 -13.95
CA PRO A 74 -7.01 10.06 -14.56
C PRO A 74 -8.50 10.03 -14.87
N GLY A 75 -8.85 9.54 -16.07
CA GLY A 75 -10.24 9.55 -16.55
C GLY A 75 -11.16 8.53 -15.84
N ARG A 76 -10.60 7.53 -15.15
CA ARG A 76 -11.34 6.51 -14.39
C ARG A 76 -11.13 6.73 -12.91
N ALA A 77 -12.22 6.70 -12.13
CA ALA A 77 -12.15 6.77 -10.68
C ALA A 77 -11.38 5.57 -10.09
N ALA A 78 -10.62 5.82 -9.01
CA ALA A 78 -9.98 4.75 -8.26
C ALA A 78 -11.03 3.83 -7.61
N SER A 79 -10.77 2.52 -7.59
CA SER A 79 -11.66 1.52 -7.01
C SER A 79 -10.90 0.54 -6.13
N THR A 80 -11.48 0.19 -4.99
CA THR A 80 -10.92 -0.82 -4.09
C THR A 80 -10.91 -2.21 -4.72
N ALA A 81 -11.79 -2.48 -5.68
CA ALA A 81 -11.82 -3.75 -6.40
C ALA A 81 -10.58 -3.97 -7.28
N ASP A 82 -10.00 -2.89 -7.82
CA ASP A 82 -8.85 -2.96 -8.73
C ASP A 82 -7.52 -3.27 -8.03
N VAL A 83 -7.49 -3.19 -6.71
CA VAL A 83 -6.27 -3.37 -5.91
C VAL A 83 -6.30 -4.63 -5.04
N LYS A 84 -7.24 -5.53 -5.28
CA LYS A 84 -7.29 -6.81 -4.54
C LYS A 84 -6.13 -7.72 -4.95
N PRO A 85 -5.52 -8.43 -3.97
CA PRO A 85 -4.41 -9.33 -4.23
C PRO A 85 -4.88 -10.62 -4.89
N SER A 86 -3.96 -11.34 -5.53
CA SER A 86 -4.20 -12.71 -5.98
C SER A 86 -4.42 -13.63 -4.78
N ALA A 87 -5.42 -14.51 -4.87
CA ALA A 87 -5.67 -15.53 -3.84
C ALA A 87 -4.60 -16.64 -3.82
N THR A 88 -3.81 -16.77 -4.89
CA THR A 88 -2.78 -17.80 -5.07
C THR A 88 -1.35 -17.26 -4.96
N VAL A 89 -1.18 -16.01 -4.51
CA VAL A 89 0.13 -15.41 -4.32
C VAL A 89 0.93 -16.14 -3.23
N ASP A 90 2.21 -16.30 -3.46
CA ASP A 90 3.16 -16.95 -2.57
C ASP A 90 4.35 -16.02 -2.22
N GLY A 91 5.40 -16.57 -1.60
CA GLY A 91 6.59 -15.85 -1.19
C GLY A 91 7.36 -15.16 -2.32
N GLY A 92 7.12 -15.52 -3.56
CA GLY A 92 7.67 -14.84 -4.72
C GLY A 92 7.28 -13.36 -4.83
N VAL A 93 6.25 -12.93 -4.08
CA VAL A 93 5.81 -11.52 -4.04
C VAL A 93 6.75 -10.59 -3.27
N ALA A 94 7.60 -11.12 -2.39
CA ALA A 94 8.43 -10.31 -1.50
C ALA A 94 9.34 -9.34 -2.27
N LEU A 95 10.06 -9.81 -3.28
CA LEU A 95 10.92 -8.96 -4.11
C LEU A 95 10.15 -7.94 -4.96
N PRO A 96 9.06 -8.31 -5.68
CA PRO A 96 8.19 -7.34 -6.33
C PRO A 96 7.62 -6.27 -5.38
N TYR A 97 7.24 -6.63 -4.16
CA TYR A 97 6.79 -5.67 -3.14
C TYR A 97 7.91 -4.68 -2.79
N GLU A 98 9.12 -5.15 -2.49
CA GLU A 98 10.26 -4.28 -2.17
C GLU A 98 10.58 -3.32 -3.32
N ARG A 99 10.56 -3.79 -4.56
CA ARG A 99 10.74 -2.93 -5.74
C ARG A 99 9.65 -1.87 -5.83
N SER A 100 8.41 -2.23 -5.54
CA SER A 100 7.30 -1.25 -5.54
C SER A 100 7.48 -0.17 -4.47
N CYS A 101 8.10 -0.49 -3.34
CA CYS A 101 8.48 0.50 -2.33
C CYS A 101 9.54 1.48 -2.84
N ASP A 102 10.56 0.98 -3.55
CA ASP A 102 11.57 1.85 -4.17
C ASP A 102 10.95 2.74 -5.25
N ASP A 103 10.09 2.18 -6.10
CA ASP A 103 9.44 2.90 -7.20
C ASP A 103 8.48 4.00 -6.70
N ILE A 104 7.71 3.73 -5.63
CA ILE A 104 6.83 4.76 -5.07
C ILE A 104 7.63 5.88 -4.40
N LEU A 105 8.72 5.58 -3.70
CA LEU A 105 9.60 6.59 -3.12
C LEU A 105 10.27 7.44 -4.21
N ALA A 106 10.74 6.83 -5.30
CA ALA A 106 11.28 7.55 -6.45
C ALA A 106 10.22 8.45 -7.11
N THR A 107 8.97 7.97 -7.24
CA THR A 107 7.85 8.75 -7.76
C THR A 107 7.53 9.96 -6.87
N ILE A 108 7.52 9.77 -5.55
CA ILE A 108 7.32 10.84 -4.57
C ILE A 108 8.40 11.91 -4.74
N ALA A 109 9.66 11.53 -4.83
CA ALA A 109 10.78 12.45 -5.02
C ALA A 109 10.64 13.23 -6.34
N ALA A 110 10.32 12.55 -7.44
CA ALA A 110 10.17 13.15 -8.75
C ALA A 110 8.98 14.14 -8.85
N THR A 111 7.92 13.90 -8.06
CA THR A 111 6.69 14.73 -8.09
C THR A 111 6.65 15.79 -6.98
N ALA A 112 7.62 15.82 -6.07
CA ALA A 112 7.60 16.68 -4.89
C ALA A 112 7.51 18.17 -5.18
N ALA A 113 8.14 18.63 -6.28
CA ALA A 113 8.18 20.04 -6.67
C ALA A 113 7.07 20.48 -7.64
N THR A 114 6.06 19.63 -7.87
CA THR A 114 4.98 19.95 -8.81
C THR A 114 4.18 21.16 -8.34
N SER A 115 3.85 22.05 -9.29
CA SER A 115 2.90 23.16 -9.12
C SER A 115 1.48 22.81 -9.57
N SER A 116 1.27 21.59 -10.06
CA SER A 116 -0.03 21.12 -10.54
C SER A 116 -1.09 21.16 -9.42
N ARG A 117 -2.30 21.58 -9.79
CA ARG A 117 -3.48 21.57 -8.93
C ARG A 117 -4.49 20.49 -9.32
N ALA A 118 -4.11 19.63 -10.26
CA ALA A 118 -4.95 18.50 -10.67
C ALA A 118 -5.28 17.60 -9.49
N ARG A 119 -6.49 17.07 -9.46
CA ARG A 119 -6.98 16.20 -8.39
C ARG A 119 -7.63 14.96 -8.98
N HIS A 120 -7.54 13.87 -8.24
CA HIS A 120 -8.21 12.61 -8.55
C HIS A 120 -8.96 12.08 -7.34
N ALA A 121 -10.17 11.55 -7.56
CA ALA A 121 -11.01 11.09 -6.47
C ALA A 121 -10.49 9.76 -5.88
N HIS A 122 -10.24 9.76 -4.58
CA HIS A 122 -10.04 8.55 -3.79
C HIS A 122 -11.42 8.05 -3.30
N PRO A 123 -11.69 6.72 -3.28
CA PRO A 123 -13.00 6.17 -2.90
C PRO A 123 -13.52 6.63 -1.53
N TRP A 124 -12.63 6.88 -0.55
CA TRP A 124 -13.01 7.24 0.82
C TRP A 124 -12.72 8.69 1.20
N PHE A 125 -11.74 9.34 0.53
CA PHE A 125 -11.26 10.67 0.93
C PHE A 125 -11.62 11.77 -0.06
N GLY A 126 -12.33 11.42 -1.16
CA GLY A 126 -12.68 12.40 -2.18
C GLY A 126 -11.48 12.87 -3.01
N PRO A 127 -11.56 14.08 -3.59
CA PRO A 127 -10.52 14.57 -4.51
C PRO A 127 -9.22 14.93 -3.79
N LEU A 128 -8.14 14.23 -4.12
CA LEU A 128 -6.79 14.45 -3.60
C LEU A 128 -5.86 14.94 -4.71
N ASP A 129 -4.98 15.88 -4.38
CA ASP A 129 -3.83 16.26 -5.19
C ASP A 129 -2.64 15.32 -4.97
N VAL A 130 -1.49 15.59 -5.62
CA VAL A 130 -0.26 14.79 -5.48
C VAL A 130 0.15 14.64 -4.01
N ARG A 131 0.06 15.69 -3.19
CA ARG A 131 0.45 15.63 -1.78
C ARG A 131 -0.50 14.79 -0.95
N GLY A 132 -1.79 14.84 -1.24
CA GLY A 132 -2.79 13.98 -0.61
C GLY A 132 -2.54 12.51 -0.91
N TRP A 133 -2.25 12.16 -2.16
CA TRP A 133 -1.89 10.79 -2.55
C TRP A 133 -0.58 10.32 -1.91
N HIS A 134 0.44 11.20 -1.80
CA HIS A 134 1.67 10.90 -1.07
C HIS A 134 1.38 10.58 0.41
N ALA A 135 0.57 11.41 1.09
CA ALA A 135 0.24 11.19 2.50
C ALA A 135 -0.48 9.85 2.74
N LEU A 136 -1.30 9.41 1.78
CA LEU A 136 -1.99 8.13 1.86
C LEU A 136 -1.03 6.93 1.88
N VAL A 137 0.11 6.98 1.20
CA VAL A 137 1.03 5.83 1.10
C VAL A 137 1.51 5.39 2.49
N GLY A 138 2.02 6.30 3.31
CA GLY A 138 2.50 5.98 4.66
C GLY A 138 1.38 5.50 5.59
N MET A 139 0.22 6.18 5.55
CA MET A 139 -0.95 5.77 6.33
C MET A 139 -1.42 4.36 5.94
N HIS A 140 -1.46 4.05 4.66
CA HIS A 140 -1.90 2.76 4.13
C HIS A 140 -0.93 1.64 4.52
N LEU A 141 0.38 1.86 4.41
CA LEU A 141 1.40 0.94 4.91
C LEU A 141 1.20 0.63 6.40
N GLY A 142 0.97 1.65 7.24
CA GLY A 142 0.73 1.48 8.67
C GLY A 142 -0.54 0.67 8.98
N ILE A 143 -1.60 0.80 8.18
CA ILE A 143 -2.81 -0.03 8.32
C ILE A 143 -2.47 -1.49 8.03
N HIS A 144 -1.79 -1.76 6.93
CA HIS A 144 -1.48 -3.12 6.50
C HIS A 144 -0.35 -3.76 7.34
N ARG A 145 0.58 -2.99 7.92
CA ARG A 145 1.48 -3.53 8.94
C ARG A 145 0.71 -4.09 10.13
N ARG A 146 -0.27 -3.35 10.66
CA ARG A 146 -1.14 -3.86 11.75
C ARG A 146 -1.95 -5.09 11.33
N GLN A 147 -2.34 -5.16 10.05
CA GLN A 147 -2.98 -6.37 9.51
C GLN A 147 -2.02 -7.56 9.53
N VAL A 148 -0.77 -7.40 9.09
CA VAL A 148 0.27 -8.44 9.14
C VAL A 148 0.48 -8.93 10.57
N GLU A 149 0.63 -8.01 11.53
CA GLU A 149 0.75 -8.35 12.96
C GLU A 149 -0.46 -9.15 13.47
N ALA A 150 -1.67 -8.74 13.10
CA ALA A 150 -2.90 -9.42 13.51
C ALA A 150 -3.05 -10.82 12.88
N ILE A 151 -2.58 -11.02 11.64
CA ILE A 151 -2.50 -12.33 10.99
C ILE A 151 -1.53 -13.24 11.78
N LEU A 152 -0.30 -12.76 11.98
CA LEU A 152 0.74 -13.53 12.64
C LEU A 152 0.46 -13.87 14.11
N ALA A 153 -0.34 -13.07 14.79
CA ALA A 153 -0.82 -13.39 16.14
C ALA A 153 -1.80 -14.58 16.15
N ARG A 154 -2.21 -15.11 15.00
CA ARG A 154 -3.20 -16.18 14.83
C ARG A 154 -2.69 -17.38 14.01
N THR A 155 -1.51 -17.29 13.44
CA THR A 155 -0.79 -18.38 12.78
C THR A 155 0.33 -18.90 13.66
#